data_0096009a0e61fef9d42bf54a87a45b44
#
_entry.id   0096009a0e61fef9d42bf54a87a45b44
#
_cell.length_a   1.000
_cell.length_b   1.000
_cell.length_c   1.000
_cell.angle_alpha   90.00
_cell.angle_beta   90.00
_cell.angle_gamma   90.00
#
_symmetry.space_group_name_H-M   'P 1'
#
loop_
_entity.id
_entity.type
_entity.pdbx_description
1 polymer ?
#
loop_
_entity_poly.entity_id
_entity_poly.type
_entity_poly.pdbx_seq_one_letter_code
_entity_poly.pdbx_strand_id
1 'polypeptide(L)'
;MFKRILVALILLGGTFSARAAEERNILQKTLQNVDIAPSLVMNQGWVPYPVYSDRAGWESLLDEFIPSIIKMGDENLGYQWLEITDDDYLAYDRYGDRAVMEDKLIANSCTLGRLLIAELAEGKGRYLNDITKGVEYFCNLRSWALSVHLAKFQKSRSPLPDPSENILALYQGNNSQLLSWIWYFLREEIEKIHPGLPARLRGLLQERALDPYLERDDFWWMGFDKTSKRKINNWNPWCNQNQLLCFMLLENDRDVLAQAVEKSMLSLDKYLNIIAADGACDEGTTYWYKSTAYVMDYAKYMNMLTNG
;
A
#
# COMPACT_ATOMS: atom_id res chain seq x y z
N MET A 1 51.79 16.19 -34.91
CA MET A 1 50.69 17.11 -34.64
C MET A 1 49.52 16.49 -33.88
N PHE A 2 49.31 15.17 -33.92
CA PHE A 2 48.22 14.47 -33.23
C PHE A 2 48.39 14.24 -31.71
N LYS A 3 49.61 14.28 -31.17
CA LYS A 3 49.87 14.05 -29.70
C LYS A 3 49.56 15.25 -28.80
N ARG A 4 49.40 16.46 -29.35
CA ARG A 4 49.10 17.67 -28.56
C ARG A 4 47.62 17.96 -28.40
N ILE A 5 46.77 17.33 -29.18
CA ILE A 5 45.30 17.49 -29.10
C ILE A 5 44.70 16.59 -28.02
N LEU A 6 45.33 15.42 -27.75
CA LEU A 6 44.82 14.48 -26.74
C LEU A 6 45.05 14.95 -25.28
N VAL A 7 46.07 15.77 -25.04
CA VAL A 7 46.36 16.33 -23.70
C VAL A 7 45.45 17.52 -23.35
N ALA A 8 44.95 18.27 -24.37
CA ALA A 8 44.08 19.41 -24.14
C ALA A 8 42.60 18.96 -23.82
N LEU A 9 42.19 17.76 -24.23
CA LEU A 9 40.87 17.20 -23.93
C LEU A 9 40.78 16.58 -22.51
N ILE A 10 41.91 16.25 -21.89
CA ILE A 10 41.97 15.71 -20.52
C ILE A 10 41.96 16.82 -19.45
N LEU A 11 42.34 18.03 -19.82
CA LEU A 11 42.37 19.19 -18.90
C LEU A 11 41.07 20.01 -18.87
N LEU A 12 40.10 19.68 -19.72
CA LEU A 12 38.72 20.22 -19.69
C LEU A 12 37.76 19.30 -18.96
N GLY A 13 38.24 18.26 -18.30
CA GLY A 13 37.49 17.54 -17.28
C GLY A 13 37.29 18.44 -16.07
N GLY A 14 36.46 19.46 -16.23
CA GLY A 14 35.93 20.22 -15.12
C GLY A 14 35.37 19.22 -14.12
N THR A 15 35.82 19.34 -12.88
CA THR A 15 35.18 18.70 -11.75
C THR A 15 33.74 19.16 -11.76
N PHE A 16 32.87 18.41 -12.43
CA PHE A 16 31.45 18.42 -12.13
C PHE A 16 31.35 17.88 -10.70
N SER A 17 31.59 18.74 -9.73
CA SER A 17 31.09 18.55 -8.39
C SER A 17 29.59 18.43 -8.56
N ALA A 18 29.09 17.20 -8.56
CA ALA A 18 27.67 16.97 -8.45
C ALA A 18 27.27 17.60 -7.11
N ARG A 19 26.85 18.85 -7.16
CA ARG A 19 26.20 19.49 -6.03
C ARG A 19 25.04 18.57 -5.72
N ALA A 20 25.05 17.95 -4.54
CA ALA A 20 23.89 17.23 -4.06
C ALA A 20 22.70 18.17 -4.26
N ALA A 21 21.71 17.74 -5.02
CA ALA A 21 20.54 18.58 -5.25
C ALA A 21 20.00 18.96 -3.87
N GLU A 22 19.77 20.24 -3.66
CA GLU A 22 19.21 20.73 -2.40
C GLU A 22 17.88 20.02 -2.16
N GLU A 23 17.74 19.39 -0.98
CA GLU A 23 16.49 18.69 -0.62
C GLU A 23 15.33 19.68 -0.65
N ARG A 24 14.33 19.40 -1.45
CA ARG A 24 13.16 20.28 -1.60
C ARG A 24 12.32 20.31 -0.33
N ASN A 25 12.15 19.18 0.34
CA ASN A 25 11.42 19.00 1.60
C ASN A 25 10.07 19.75 1.59
N ILE A 26 9.28 19.54 0.54
CA ILE A 26 8.05 20.30 0.27
C ILE A 26 7.01 20.05 1.37
N LEU A 27 6.81 18.79 1.71
CA LEU A 27 5.80 18.38 2.70
C LEU A 27 6.25 18.71 4.12
N GLN A 28 7.53 18.54 4.43
CA GLN A 28 8.11 18.95 5.71
C GLN A 28 7.97 20.46 5.95
N LYS A 29 8.22 21.28 4.93
CA LYS A 29 8.03 22.74 5.01
C LYS A 29 6.57 23.11 5.26
N THR A 30 5.64 22.36 4.72
CA THR A 30 4.21 22.54 5.01
C THR A 30 3.92 22.28 6.49
N LEU A 31 4.41 21.16 7.04
CA LEU A 31 4.22 20.80 8.45
C LEU A 31 4.82 21.82 9.43
N GLN A 32 5.89 22.53 9.04
CA GLN A 32 6.46 23.59 9.88
C GLN A 32 5.54 24.81 10.06
N ASN A 33 4.57 24.99 9.17
CA ASN A 33 3.70 26.16 9.14
C ASN A 33 2.22 25.83 9.43
N VAL A 34 1.86 24.56 9.43
CA VAL A 34 0.47 24.11 9.59
C VAL A 34 0.42 23.00 10.61
N ASP A 35 -0.42 23.17 11.65
CA ASP A 35 -0.86 22.07 12.48
C ASP A 35 -1.90 21.26 11.68
N ILE A 36 -1.57 20.00 11.34
CA ILE A 36 -2.41 19.17 10.48
C ILE A 36 -3.63 18.62 11.22
N ALA A 37 -3.52 18.37 12.53
CA ALA A 37 -4.56 17.70 13.30
C ALA A 37 -5.95 18.38 13.22
N PRO A 38 -6.07 19.72 13.35
CA PRO A 38 -7.37 20.38 13.22
C PRO A 38 -8.01 20.30 11.84
N SER A 39 -7.21 20.14 10.78
CA SER A 39 -7.71 20.07 9.39
C SER A 39 -8.19 18.67 8.98
N LEU A 40 -7.94 17.63 9.80
CA LEU A 40 -8.32 16.27 9.46
C LEU A 40 -9.83 16.03 9.51
N VAL A 41 -10.38 15.51 8.43
CA VAL A 41 -11.75 15.03 8.33
C VAL A 41 -11.84 13.65 8.99
N MET A 42 -12.46 13.61 10.16
CA MET A 42 -12.58 12.42 11.00
C MET A 42 -13.76 11.53 10.62
N ASN A 43 -13.76 10.31 11.20
CA ASN A 43 -14.87 9.35 11.10
C ASN A 43 -15.24 9.00 9.65
N GLN A 44 -14.23 8.87 8.80
CA GLN A 44 -14.35 8.52 7.38
C GLN A 44 -15.22 9.50 6.56
N GLY A 45 -15.46 10.72 7.06
CA GLY A 45 -16.23 11.76 6.37
C GLY A 45 -15.60 12.22 5.04
N TRP A 46 -14.33 11.85 4.81
CA TRP A 46 -13.60 12.09 3.56
C TRP A 46 -13.92 11.10 2.45
N VAL A 47 -14.55 9.92 2.76
CA VAL A 47 -14.82 8.87 1.78
C VAL A 47 -15.84 9.36 0.74
N PRO A 48 -15.47 9.40 -0.56
CA PRO A 48 -16.34 9.96 -1.59
C PRO A 48 -17.33 8.93 -2.16
N TYR A 49 -17.35 7.72 -1.58
CA TYR A 49 -18.17 6.63 -2.07
C TYR A 49 -19.44 6.47 -1.23
N PRO A 50 -20.55 5.99 -1.84
CA PRO A 50 -21.78 5.69 -1.10
C PRO A 50 -21.54 4.65 -0.01
N VAL A 51 -22.27 4.71 1.10
CA VAL A 51 -22.31 3.60 2.06
C VAL A 51 -22.94 2.36 1.44
N TYR A 52 -22.67 1.16 1.97
CA TYR A 52 -23.14 -0.09 1.37
C TYR A 52 -24.66 -0.12 1.11
N SER A 53 -25.46 0.44 2.01
CA SER A 53 -26.93 0.49 1.90
C SER A 53 -27.46 1.51 0.89
N ASP A 54 -26.66 2.48 0.46
CA ASP A 54 -27.08 3.50 -0.53
C ASP A 54 -27.02 2.93 -1.96
N ARG A 55 -28.05 2.21 -2.34
CA ARG A 55 -28.10 1.53 -3.65
C ARG A 55 -28.20 2.49 -4.83
N ALA A 56 -28.94 3.60 -4.66
CA ALA A 56 -29.06 4.63 -5.69
C ALA A 56 -27.71 5.34 -5.94
N GLY A 57 -26.95 5.60 -4.86
CA GLY A 57 -25.60 6.15 -4.97
C GLY A 57 -24.66 5.22 -5.73
N TRP A 58 -24.65 3.92 -5.44
CA TRP A 58 -23.85 2.93 -6.16
C TRP A 58 -24.26 2.78 -7.62
N GLU A 59 -25.56 2.75 -7.91
CA GLU A 59 -26.08 2.71 -9.28
C GLU A 59 -25.62 3.93 -10.08
N SER A 60 -25.75 5.12 -9.50
CA SER A 60 -25.30 6.36 -10.13
C SER A 60 -23.78 6.45 -10.32
N LEU A 61 -23.00 5.91 -9.36
CA LEU A 61 -21.54 5.96 -9.42
C LEU A 61 -20.96 5.00 -10.46
N LEU A 62 -21.52 3.79 -10.57
CA LEU A 62 -21.00 2.72 -11.42
C LEU A 62 -21.68 2.63 -12.78
N ASP A 63 -22.93 3.09 -12.89
CA ASP A 63 -23.70 3.29 -14.12
C ASP A 63 -23.50 2.15 -15.16
N GLU A 64 -22.99 2.49 -16.33
CA GLU A 64 -22.76 1.55 -17.44
C GLU A 64 -21.78 0.42 -17.13
N PHE A 65 -20.97 0.55 -16.07
CA PHE A 65 -20.00 -0.48 -15.67
C PHE A 65 -20.63 -1.64 -14.88
N ILE A 66 -21.82 -1.47 -14.31
CA ILE A 66 -22.47 -2.49 -13.45
C ILE A 66 -22.53 -3.87 -14.13
N PRO A 67 -23.00 -4.02 -15.39
CA PRO A 67 -23.08 -5.35 -16.00
C PRO A 67 -21.74 -6.06 -16.12
N SER A 68 -20.68 -5.31 -16.43
CA SER A 68 -19.33 -5.87 -16.55
C SER A 68 -18.74 -6.25 -15.19
N ILE A 69 -19.02 -5.45 -14.16
CA ILE A 69 -18.60 -5.71 -12.77
C ILE A 69 -19.30 -6.96 -12.23
N ILE A 70 -20.62 -7.08 -12.45
CA ILE A 70 -21.38 -8.26 -12.02
C ILE A 70 -20.87 -9.51 -12.74
N LYS A 71 -20.66 -9.45 -14.05
CA LYS A 71 -20.09 -10.57 -14.79
C LYS A 71 -18.74 -11.01 -14.22
N MET A 72 -17.86 -10.06 -13.94
CA MET A 72 -16.57 -10.34 -13.32
C MET A 72 -16.73 -10.97 -11.93
N GLY A 73 -17.70 -10.52 -11.13
CA GLY A 73 -18.04 -11.11 -9.83
C GLY A 73 -18.52 -12.56 -9.98
N ASP A 74 -19.42 -12.81 -10.93
CA ASP A 74 -19.98 -14.14 -11.20
C ASP A 74 -18.91 -15.16 -11.60
N GLU A 75 -17.93 -14.74 -12.37
CA GLU A 75 -16.78 -15.57 -12.75
C GLU A 75 -15.89 -15.95 -11.55
N ASN A 76 -16.06 -15.29 -10.40
CA ASN A 76 -15.28 -15.52 -9.18
C ASN A 76 -16.13 -16.16 -8.04
N LEU A 77 -17.42 -16.41 -8.24
CA LEU A 77 -18.24 -17.13 -7.26
C LEU A 77 -17.75 -18.57 -7.06
N GLY A 78 -17.76 -19.02 -5.83
CA GLY A 78 -17.32 -20.37 -5.47
C GLY A 78 -15.81 -20.60 -5.64
N TYR A 79 -15.03 -19.52 -5.70
CA TYR A 79 -13.57 -19.58 -5.81
C TYR A 79 -12.95 -20.44 -4.72
N GLN A 80 -12.04 -21.33 -5.10
CA GLN A 80 -11.29 -22.15 -4.16
C GLN A 80 -10.02 -21.38 -3.75
N TRP A 81 -9.99 -20.89 -2.52
CA TRP A 81 -8.88 -20.12 -1.98
C TRP A 81 -7.60 -20.95 -2.03
N LEU A 82 -6.59 -20.46 -2.74
CA LEU A 82 -5.31 -21.15 -2.93
C LEU A 82 -4.52 -21.11 -1.64
N GLU A 83 -4.32 -22.28 -1.02
CA GLU A 83 -3.53 -22.43 0.18
C GLU A 83 -2.06 -22.05 -0.07
N ILE A 84 -1.47 -21.28 0.84
CA ILE A 84 -0.05 -20.93 0.85
C ILE A 84 0.60 -21.72 1.99
N THR A 85 1.41 -22.70 1.61
CA THR A 85 2.10 -23.61 2.53
C THR A 85 3.49 -23.09 2.90
N ASP A 86 4.12 -23.73 3.90
CA ASP A 86 5.52 -23.42 4.23
C ASP A 86 6.46 -23.72 3.05
N ASP A 87 6.19 -24.74 2.24
CA ASP A 87 6.98 -25.03 1.04
C ASP A 87 6.86 -23.94 -0.02
N ASP A 88 5.70 -23.29 -0.15
CA ASP A 88 5.52 -22.16 -1.05
C ASP A 88 6.39 -20.95 -0.60
N TYR A 89 6.44 -20.66 0.69
CA TYR A 89 7.33 -19.62 1.22
C TYR A 89 8.81 -19.98 0.99
N LEU A 90 9.18 -21.24 1.18
CA LEU A 90 10.56 -21.73 1.06
C LEU A 90 11.03 -21.85 -0.41
N ALA A 91 10.12 -21.86 -1.40
CA ALA A 91 10.46 -22.01 -2.80
C ALA A 91 11.43 -20.91 -3.27
N TYR A 92 11.26 -19.69 -2.82
CA TYR A 92 12.17 -18.59 -3.12
C TYR A 92 13.58 -18.80 -2.55
N ASP A 93 13.69 -19.23 -1.29
CA ASP A 93 14.97 -19.47 -0.64
C ASP A 93 15.70 -20.67 -1.24
N ARG A 94 14.98 -21.76 -1.54
CA ARG A 94 15.54 -23.02 -2.05
C ARG A 94 15.90 -22.97 -3.53
N TYR A 95 15.10 -22.31 -4.35
CA TYR A 95 15.15 -22.42 -5.81
C TYR A 95 15.21 -21.06 -6.53
N GLY A 96 15.11 -19.94 -5.81
CA GLY A 96 14.98 -18.60 -6.42
C GLY A 96 13.61 -18.35 -7.07
N ASP A 97 12.66 -19.27 -6.91
CA ASP A 97 11.33 -19.17 -7.51
C ASP A 97 10.37 -18.43 -6.58
N ARG A 98 10.11 -17.17 -6.90
CA ARG A 98 9.18 -16.33 -6.15
C ARG A 98 7.72 -16.53 -6.60
N ALA A 99 7.49 -16.98 -7.82
CA ALA A 99 6.15 -17.08 -8.40
C ALA A 99 5.26 -18.07 -7.65
N VAL A 100 5.84 -19.16 -7.14
CA VAL A 100 5.10 -20.22 -6.41
C VAL A 100 4.19 -19.66 -5.32
N MET A 101 4.70 -18.76 -4.51
CA MET A 101 3.92 -18.11 -3.43
C MET A 101 3.16 -16.88 -3.93
N GLU A 102 3.83 -16.03 -4.74
CA GLU A 102 3.29 -14.75 -5.17
C GLU A 102 2.03 -14.90 -6.01
N ASP A 103 2.02 -15.83 -6.97
CA ASP A 103 0.87 -16.02 -7.87
C ASP A 103 -0.37 -16.46 -7.09
N LYS A 104 -0.22 -17.29 -6.06
CA LYS A 104 -1.31 -17.70 -5.18
C LYS A 104 -1.86 -16.50 -4.39
N LEU A 105 -0.98 -15.72 -3.75
CA LEU A 105 -1.39 -14.56 -2.95
C LEU A 105 -2.08 -13.50 -3.84
N ILE A 106 -1.51 -13.24 -5.02
CA ILE A 106 -2.05 -12.27 -5.97
C ILE A 106 -3.42 -12.74 -6.50
N ALA A 107 -3.56 -14.01 -6.88
CA ALA A 107 -4.83 -14.56 -7.36
C ALA A 107 -5.92 -14.43 -6.28
N ASN A 108 -5.63 -14.79 -5.04
CA ASN A 108 -6.55 -14.67 -3.92
C ASN A 108 -6.94 -13.19 -3.66
N SER A 109 -5.97 -12.28 -3.66
CA SER A 109 -6.23 -10.85 -3.47
C SER A 109 -7.09 -10.27 -4.60
N CYS A 110 -6.78 -10.60 -5.85
CA CYS A 110 -7.55 -10.15 -7.01
C CYS A 110 -8.98 -10.67 -6.97
N THR A 111 -9.17 -11.95 -6.64
CA THR A 111 -10.51 -12.55 -6.50
C THR A 111 -11.32 -11.84 -5.42
N LEU A 112 -10.72 -11.62 -4.24
CA LEU A 112 -11.38 -10.92 -3.14
C LEU A 112 -11.79 -9.50 -3.54
N GLY A 113 -10.92 -8.77 -4.24
CA GLY A 113 -11.23 -7.42 -4.76
C GLY A 113 -12.36 -7.41 -5.80
N ARG A 114 -12.39 -8.41 -6.70
CA ARG A 114 -13.46 -8.55 -7.70
C ARG A 114 -14.82 -8.85 -7.06
N LEU A 115 -14.84 -9.72 -6.06
CA LEU A 115 -16.06 -10.03 -5.30
C LEU A 115 -16.54 -8.81 -4.51
N LEU A 116 -15.61 -8.05 -3.88
CA LEU A 116 -15.96 -6.81 -3.17
C LEU A 116 -16.68 -5.83 -4.10
N ILE A 117 -16.07 -5.48 -5.24
CA ILE A 117 -16.67 -4.47 -6.12
C ILE A 117 -18.00 -4.96 -6.74
N ALA A 118 -18.13 -6.27 -6.99
CA ALA A 118 -19.37 -6.85 -7.47
C ALA A 118 -20.48 -6.78 -6.41
N GLU A 119 -20.17 -7.04 -5.13
CA GLU A 119 -21.13 -6.88 -4.05
C GLU A 119 -21.54 -5.42 -3.87
N LEU A 120 -20.60 -4.49 -3.93
CA LEU A 120 -20.91 -3.06 -3.86
C LEU A 120 -21.80 -2.60 -5.04
N ALA A 121 -21.57 -3.13 -6.23
CA ALA A 121 -22.37 -2.82 -7.42
C ALA A 121 -23.78 -3.40 -7.32
N GLU A 122 -23.92 -4.67 -6.95
CA GLU A 122 -25.21 -5.36 -6.93
C GLU A 122 -26.00 -5.13 -5.62
N GLY A 123 -25.34 -5.25 -4.47
CA GLY A 123 -25.89 -5.03 -3.12
C GLY A 123 -26.99 -6.02 -2.73
N LYS A 124 -26.95 -7.24 -3.26
CA LYS A 124 -27.95 -8.29 -2.97
C LYS A 124 -27.45 -9.37 -2.01
N GLY A 125 -26.22 -9.22 -1.51
CA GLY A 125 -25.63 -10.18 -0.59
C GLY A 125 -25.13 -11.47 -1.26
N ARG A 126 -25.17 -11.55 -2.57
CA ARG A 126 -24.88 -12.78 -3.33
C ARG A 126 -23.42 -13.19 -3.26
N TYR A 127 -22.52 -12.22 -3.12
CA TYR A 127 -21.07 -12.44 -3.01
C TYR A 127 -20.58 -12.49 -1.57
N LEU A 128 -21.40 -12.12 -0.58
CA LEU A 128 -20.98 -11.96 0.81
C LEU A 128 -20.40 -13.23 1.44
N ASN A 129 -20.97 -14.41 1.13
CA ASN A 129 -20.44 -15.67 1.65
C ASN A 129 -19.00 -15.95 1.17
N ASP A 130 -18.72 -15.71 -0.12
CA ASP A 130 -17.39 -15.92 -0.66
C ASP A 130 -16.40 -14.83 -0.22
N ILE A 131 -16.85 -13.57 -0.08
CA ILE A 131 -16.07 -12.50 0.55
C ILE A 131 -15.72 -12.88 1.99
N THR A 132 -16.68 -13.38 2.77
CA THR A 132 -16.46 -13.79 4.17
C THR A 132 -15.41 -14.89 4.26
N LYS A 133 -15.48 -15.92 3.42
CA LYS A 133 -14.44 -16.97 3.33
C LYS A 133 -13.07 -16.39 2.96
N GLY A 134 -13.04 -15.42 2.04
CA GLY A 134 -11.81 -14.72 1.66
C GLY A 134 -11.21 -13.93 2.81
N VAL A 135 -12.03 -13.19 3.55
CA VAL A 135 -11.58 -12.48 4.75
C VAL A 135 -11.05 -13.46 5.80
N GLU A 136 -11.75 -14.57 6.05
CA GLU A 136 -11.28 -15.62 6.96
C GLU A 136 -9.96 -16.22 6.49
N TYR A 137 -9.82 -16.49 5.18
CA TYR A 137 -8.56 -16.95 4.59
C TYR A 137 -7.41 -15.99 4.89
N PHE A 138 -7.57 -14.67 4.62
CA PHE A 138 -6.54 -13.68 4.91
C PHE A 138 -6.26 -13.52 6.41
N CYS A 139 -7.27 -13.68 7.27
CA CYS A 139 -7.07 -13.69 8.72
C CYS A 139 -6.27 -14.93 9.20
N ASN A 140 -6.31 -16.02 8.46
CA ASN A 140 -5.56 -17.25 8.78
C ASN A 140 -4.14 -17.26 8.20
N LEU A 141 -3.83 -16.41 7.21
CA LEU A 141 -2.46 -16.29 6.70
C LEU A 141 -1.50 -15.81 7.78
N ARG A 142 -0.31 -16.39 7.80
CA ARG A 142 0.76 -16.01 8.74
C ARG A 142 1.36 -14.65 8.42
N SER A 143 1.36 -14.25 7.15
CA SER A 143 1.82 -12.95 6.68
C SER A 143 1.10 -12.54 5.40
N TRP A 144 0.95 -11.23 5.21
CA TRP A 144 0.44 -10.65 3.95
C TRP A 144 1.57 -10.18 3.02
N ALA A 145 2.82 -10.36 3.43
CA ALA A 145 4.00 -10.02 2.63
C ALA A 145 4.42 -11.20 1.74
N LEU A 146 5.06 -10.89 0.61
CA LEU A 146 5.63 -11.88 -0.28
C LEU A 146 6.85 -12.56 0.34
N SER A 147 7.10 -13.83 0.02
CA SER A 147 8.23 -14.60 0.52
C SER A 147 9.59 -13.92 0.28
N VAL A 148 9.79 -13.32 -0.90
CA VAL A 148 11.00 -12.57 -1.24
C VAL A 148 11.25 -11.36 -0.32
N HIS A 149 10.18 -10.81 0.27
CA HIS A 149 10.30 -9.69 1.20
C HIS A 149 10.58 -10.16 2.62
N LEU A 150 10.05 -11.31 3.05
CA LEU A 150 10.28 -11.87 4.38
C LEU A 150 11.77 -12.16 4.61
N ALA A 151 12.36 -13.04 3.81
CA ALA A 151 13.77 -13.39 3.92
C ALA A 151 14.73 -12.19 3.85
N LYS A 152 14.31 -11.13 3.12
CA LYS A 152 15.14 -9.94 2.90
C LYS A 152 15.00 -8.88 3.99
N PHE A 153 13.84 -8.76 4.62
CA PHE A 153 13.51 -7.62 5.49
C PHE A 153 13.18 -8.00 6.93
N GLN A 154 12.86 -9.26 7.22
CA GLN A 154 12.81 -9.72 8.61
C GLN A 154 14.21 -9.66 9.25
N LYS A 155 14.28 -9.25 10.52
CA LYS A 155 15.55 -9.22 11.29
C LYS A 155 16.09 -10.63 11.50
N SER A 156 15.19 -11.59 11.69
CA SER A 156 15.50 -13.02 11.81
C SER A 156 16.14 -13.59 10.53
N ARG A 157 15.96 -12.95 9.37
CA ARG A 157 16.35 -13.47 8.05
C ARG A 157 15.70 -14.83 7.71
N SER A 158 14.69 -15.24 8.46
CA SER A 158 13.92 -16.43 8.15
C SER A 158 13.19 -16.28 6.81
N PRO A 159 13.19 -17.30 5.94
CA PRO A 159 12.34 -17.30 4.75
C PRO A 159 10.87 -17.57 5.08
N LEU A 160 10.58 -18.07 6.29
CA LEU A 160 9.23 -18.25 6.80
C LEU A 160 8.75 -17.01 7.54
N PRO A 161 7.45 -16.72 7.56
CA PRO A 161 6.90 -15.62 8.34
C PRO A 161 7.23 -15.77 9.83
N ASP A 162 7.84 -14.75 10.40
CA ASP A 162 8.07 -14.61 11.83
C ASP A 162 6.86 -13.89 12.45
N PRO A 163 6.09 -14.53 13.32
CA PRO A 163 4.89 -13.93 13.90
C PRO A 163 5.18 -12.75 14.85
N SER A 164 6.43 -12.64 15.33
CA SER A 164 6.87 -11.52 16.16
C SER A 164 7.31 -10.30 15.33
N GLU A 165 7.31 -10.40 14.02
CA GLU A 165 7.93 -9.40 13.14
C GLU A 165 7.06 -9.07 11.93
N ASN A 166 6.18 -8.07 12.07
CA ASN A 166 5.35 -7.60 10.99
C ASN A 166 6.15 -6.75 9.99
N ILE A 167 6.13 -7.15 8.72
CA ILE A 167 6.87 -6.51 7.64
C ILE A 167 5.93 -5.66 6.79
N LEU A 168 6.21 -4.35 6.73
CA LEU A 168 5.56 -3.45 5.80
C LEU A 168 6.26 -3.50 4.43
N ALA A 169 5.53 -3.94 3.43
CA ALA A 169 6.03 -4.17 2.08
C ALA A 169 4.95 -3.93 1.03
N LEU A 170 5.29 -3.99 -0.26
CA LEU A 170 4.38 -3.65 -1.37
C LEU A 170 3.04 -4.40 -1.29
N TYR A 171 3.06 -5.72 -1.35
CA TYR A 171 1.84 -6.52 -1.35
C TYR A 171 1.19 -6.65 0.02
N GLN A 172 1.97 -6.55 1.10
CA GLN A 172 1.40 -6.40 2.43
C GLN A 172 0.53 -5.13 2.49
N GLY A 173 1.03 -4.01 1.97
CA GLY A 173 0.26 -2.77 1.89
C GLY A 173 -0.98 -2.89 1.02
N ASN A 174 -0.88 -3.51 -0.17
CA ASN A 174 -2.05 -3.73 -1.03
C ASN A 174 -3.13 -4.58 -0.35
N ASN A 175 -2.73 -5.66 0.34
CA ASN A 175 -3.67 -6.52 1.05
C ASN A 175 -4.30 -5.80 2.24
N SER A 176 -3.51 -5.03 3.00
CA SER A 176 -4.03 -4.22 4.11
C SER A 176 -5.05 -3.20 3.64
N GLN A 177 -4.78 -2.51 2.52
CA GLN A 177 -5.69 -1.56 1.90
C GLN A 177 -7.00 -2.24 1.47
N LEU A 178 -6.93 -3.35 0.74
CA LEU A 178 -8.10 -4.12 0.31
C LEU A 178 -8.96 -4.56 1.51
N LEU A 179 -8.32 -5.13 2.52
CA LEU A 179 -9.00 -5.60 3.73
C LEU A 179 -9.60 -4.44 4.55
N SER A 180 -8.95 -3.28 4.55
CA SER A 180 -9.49 -2.06 5.18
C SER A 180 -10.76 -1.56 4.48
N TRP A 181 -10.81 -1.58 3.14
CA TRP A 181 -12.02 -1.27 2.39
C TRP A 181 -13.13 -2.27 2.64
N ILE A 182 -12.83 -3.57 2.70
CA ILE A 182 -13.82 -4.60 3.02
C ILE A 182 -14.37 -4.36 4.43
N TRP A 183 -13.52 -4.11 5.41
CA TRP A 183 -13.95 -3.80 6.77
C TRP A 183 -14.83 -2.56 6.80
N TYR A 184 -14.44 -1.50 6.09
CA TYR A 184 -15.21 -0.27 6.04
C TYR A 184 -16.62 -0.48 5.48
N PHE A 185 -16.75 -1.12 4.33
CA PHE A 185 -18.03 -1.28 3.63
C PHE A 185 -18.89 -2.42 4.18
N LEU A 186 -18.29 -3.53 4.58
CA LEU A 186 -19.00 -4.80 4.75
C LEU A 186 -18.91 -5.40 6.16
N ARG A 187 -18.28 -4.73 7.15
CA ARG A 187 -18.13 -5.30 8.51
C ARG A 187 -19.46 -5.73 9.12
N GLU A 188 -20.53 -4.97 8.91
CA GLU A 188 -21.84 -5.27 9.48
C GLU A 188 -22.51 -6.48 8.78
N GLU A 189 -22.32 -6.61 7.48
CA GLU A 189 -22.84 -7.75 6.72
C GLU A 189 -22.04 -9.03 7.01
N ILE A 190 -20.73 -8.93 7.11
CA ILE A 190 -19.84 -10.06 7.48
C ILE A 190 -20.14 -10.52 8.91
N GLU A 191 -20.40 -9.59 9.84
CA GLU A 191 -20.76 -9.94 11.24
C GLU A 191 -22.01 -10.80 11.32
N LYS A 192 -23.01 -10.58 10.43
CA LYS A 192 -24.23 -11.39 10.36
C LYS A 192 -23.98 -12.83 9.90
N ILE A 193 -22.97 -13.03 9.05
CA ILE A 193 -22.59 -14.34 8.47
C ILE A 193 -21.63 -15.08 9.38
N HIS A 194 -20.61 -14.38 9.87
CA HIS A 194 -19.54 -14.92 10.69
C HIS A 194 -19.25 -13.98 11.88
N PRO A 195 -19.97 -14.15 12.98
CA PRO A 195 -19.79 -13.31 14.18
C PRO A 195 -18.36 -13.30 14.67
N GLY A 196 -17.84 -12.09 14.95
CA GLY A 196 -16.49 -11.85 15.46
C GLY A 196 -15.40 -11.77 14.38
N LEU A 197 -15.66 -12.18 13.14
CA LEU A 197 -14.65 -12.09 12.07
C LEU A 197 -14.25 -10.64 11.75
N PRO A 198 -15.16 -9.64 11.67
CA PRO A 198 -14.78 -8.24 11.47
C PRO A 198 -13.90 -7.68 12.59
N ALA A 199 -14.17 -8.06 13.85
CA ALA A 199 -13.33 -7.66 14.98
C ALA A 199 -11.93 -8.27 14.90
N ARG A 200 -11.84 -9.56 14.54
CA ARG A 200 -10.55 -10.25 14.29
C ARG A 200 -9.79 -9.56 13.15
N LEU A 201 -10.44 -9.27 12.03
CA LEU A 201 -9.82 -8.57 10.91
C LEU A 201 -9.28 -7.19 11.34
N ARG A 202 -10.09 -6.41 12.09
CA ARG A 202 -9.67 -5.09 12.60
C ARG A 202 -8.44 -5.19 13.50
N GLY A 203 -8.38 -6.20 14.37
CA GLY A 203 -7.22 -6.46 15.22
C GLY A 203 -5.96 -6.80 14.41
N LEU A 204 -6.07 -7.66 13.39
CA LEU A 204 -4.96 -7.99 12.51
C LEU A 204 -4.50 -6.81 11.65
N LEU A 205 -5.40 -5.93 11.21
CA LEU A 205 -5.04 -4.69 10.51
C LEU A 205 -4.27 -3.74 11.43
N GLN A 206 -4.67 -3.65 12.71
CA GLN A 206 -3.92 -2.90 13.72
C GLN A 206 -2.51 -3.45 13.86
N GLU A 207 -2.40 -4.75 14.18
CA GLU A 207 -1.14 -5.43 14.45
C GLU A 207 -0.18 -5.45 13.25
N ARG A 208 -0.70 -5.66 12.04
CA ARG A 208 0.11 -5.93 10.84
C ARG A 208 0.34 -4.74 9.93
N ALA A 209 -0.41 -3.65 10.13
CA ALA A 209 -0.31 -2.46 9.29
C ALA A 209 -0.12 -1.19 10.11
N LEU A 210 -1.02 -0.88 11.05
CA LEU A 210 -1.02 0.42 11.71
C LEU A 210 0.10 0.53 12.74
N ASP A 211 0.19 -0.41 13.68
CA ASP A 211 1.22 -0.38 14.74
C ASP A 211 2.64 -0.38 14.16
N PRO A 212 3.02 -1.30 13.24
CA PRO A 212 4.36 -1.30 12.67
C PRO A 212 4.71 -0.02 11.91
N TYR A 213 3.71 0.64 11.31
CA TYR A 213 3.93 1.88 10.61
C TYR A 213 4.29 3.02 11.55
N LEU A 214 3.64 3.14 12.70
CA LEU A 214 3.93 4.19 13.69
C LEU A 214 5.17 3.88 14.51
N GLU A 215 5.36 2.64 14.91
CA GLU A 215 6.40 2.25 15.88
C GLU A 215 7.79 2.05 15.25
N ARG A 216 7.87 1.75 13.94
CA ARG A 216 9.13 1.39 13.28
C ARG A 216 9.57 2.43 12.27
N ASP A 217 10.86 2.77 12.32
CA ASP A 217 11.55 3.67 11.37
C ASP A 217 12.60 2.94 10.52
N ASP A 218 12.78 1.65 10.77
CA ASP A 218 13.83 0.83 10.16
C ASP A 218 13.46 0.24 8.80
N PHE A 219 12.25 0.46 8.31
CA PHE A 219 11.90 0.11 6.95
C PHE A 219 12.65 1.02 5.98
N TRP A 220 13.59 0.45 5.24
CA TRP A 220 14.51 1.19 4.37
C TRP A 220 13.81 2.14 3.39
N TRP A 221 12.63 1.79 2.92
CA TRP A 221 11.85 2.60 1.99
C TRP A 221 11.28 3.88 2.63
N MET A 222 11.15 3.94 3.94
CA MET A 222 10.72 5.17 4.63
C MET A 222 11.77 6.29 4.53
N GLY A 223 13.06 5.93 4.39
CA GLY A 223 14.15 6.90 4.25
C GLY A 223 14.57 7.55 5.56
N PHE A 224 14.19 7.01 6.72
CA PHE A 224 14.57 7.54 8.03
C PHE A 224 15.92 7.00 8.51
N ASP A 225 16.29 5.79 8.12
CA ASP A 225 17.60 5.21 8.43
C ASP A 225 18.72 5.86 7.60
N LYS A 226 19.43 6.81 8.22
CA LYS A 226 20.55 7.53 7.61
C LYS A 226 21.78 6.63 7.34
N THR A 227 21.82 5.43 7.92
CA THR A 227 22.90 4.46 7.72
C THR A 227 22.66 3.57 6.51
N SER A 228 21.44 3.52 6.03
CA SER A 228 21.06 2.72 4.86
C SER A 228 21.73 3.27 3.59
N LYS A 229 22.41 2.38 2.88
CA LYS A 229 22.97 2.68 1.54
C LYS A 229 21.97 2.43 0.42
N ARG A 230 20.75 2.00 0.73
CA ARG A 230 19.71 1.74 -0.26
C ARG A 230 19.14 3.06 -0.75
N LYS A 231 19.07 3.22 -2.06
CA LYS A 231 18.35 4.33 -2.67
C LYS A 231 16.87 4.18 -2.44
N ILE A 232 16.21 5.26 -2.08
CA ILE A 232 14.76 5.36 -2.07
C ILE A 232 14.26 5.18 -3.52
N ASN A 233 13.14 4.50 -3.70
CA ASN A 233 12.57 4.23 -5.01
C ASN A 233 11.03 4.13 -4.92
N ASN A 234 10.39 3.52 -5.91
CA ASN A 234 8.93 3.35 -5.99
C ASN A 234 8.27 2.72 -4.75
N TRP A 235 9.01 1.97 -3.92
CA TRP A 235 8.50 1.41 -2.67
C TRP A 235 8.00 2.50 -1.72
N ASN A 236 8.66 3.63 -1.68
CA ASN A 236 8.31 4.71 -0.77
C ASN A 236 6.89 5.24 -1.01
N PRO A 237 6.54 5.77 -2.20
CA PRO A 237 5.17 6.24 -2.43
C PRO A 237 4.15 5.11 -2.36
N TRP A 238 4.48 3.90 -2.83
CA TRP A 238 3.60 2.75 -2.80
C TRP A 238 3.21 2.35 -1.37
N CYS A 239 4.19 2.15 -0.49
CA CYS A 239 3.92 1.76 0.89
C CYS A 239 3.26 2.89 1.69
N ASN A 240 3.73 4.14 1.54
CA ASN A 240 3.14 5.28 2.26
C ASN A 240 1.68 5.50 1.89
N GLN A 241 1.34 5.45 0.60
CA GLN A 241 -0.05 5.62 0.15
C GLN A 241 -0.96 4.52 0.71
N ASN A 242 -0.53 3.25 0.65
CA ASN A 242 -1.32 2.14 1.17
C ASN A 242 -1.53 2.23 2.70
N GLN A 243 -0.47 2.55 3.44
CA GLN A 243 -0.57 2.67 4.90
C GLN A 243 -1.41 3.88 5.31
N LEU A 244 -1.21 5.04 4.67
CA LEU A 244 -2.04 6.22 4.92
C LEU A 244 -3.53 5.90 4.75
N LEU A 245 -3.91 5.22 3.67
CA LEU A 245 -5.29 4.85 3.43
C LEU A 245 -5.85 3.91 4.51
N CYS A 246 -5.03 2.96 5.01
CA CYS A 246 -5.44 2.12 6.13
C CYS A 246 -5.76 2.96 7.38
N PHE A 247 -4.91 3.93 7.72
CA PHE A 247 -5.19 4.86 8.85
C PHE A 247 -6.46 5.67 8.61
N MET A 248 -6.62 6.25 7.43
CA MET A 248 -7.79 7.05 7.07
C MET A 248 -9.11 6.27 7.21
N LEU A 249 -9.11 4.97 6.94
CA LEU A 249 -10.29 4.11 7.01
C LEU A 249 -10.56 3.56 8.42
N LEU A 250 -9.52 3.38 9.23
CA LEU A 250 -9.60 2.59 10.45
C LEU A 250 -9.39 3.39 11.73
N GLU A 251 -8.73 4.58 11.65
CA GLU A 251 -8.37 5.35 12.82
C GLU A 251 -9.41 6.43 13.12
N ASN A 252 -9.85 6.48 14.36
CA ASN A 252 -10.80 7.48 14.83
C ASN A 252 -10.21 8.42 15.92
N ASP A 253 -8.98 8.13 16.37
CA ASP A 253 -8.22 9.04 17.21
C ASP A 253 -7.50 10.06 16.31
N ARG A 254 -7.82 11.34 16.51
CA ARG A 254 -7.31 12.45 15.71
C ARG A 254 -5.80 12.59 15.82
N ASP A 255 -5.26 12.42 17.02
CA ASP A 255 -3.84 12.63 17.27
C ASP A 255 -3.02 11.47 16.66
N VAL A 256 -3.53 10.26 16.75
CA VAL A 256 -2.93 9.09 16.10
C VAL A 256 -2.96 9.20 14.57
N LEU A 257 -4.10 9.65 14.01
CA LEU A 257 -4.20 9.88 12.57
C LEU A 257 -3.26 11.00 12.12
N ALA A 258 -3.14 12.09 12.87
CA ALA A 258 -2.20 13.18 12.59
C ALA A 258 -0.75 12.69 12.59
N GLN A 259 -0.34 11.88 13.57
CA GLN A 259 0.99 11.28 13.61
C GLN A 259 1.28 10.42 12.36
N ALA A 260 0.30 9.62 11.93
CA ALA A 260 0.45 8.80 10.73
C ALA A 260 0.60 9.66 9.46
N VAL A 261 -0.19 10.73 9.35
CA VAL A 261 -0.12 11.70 8.26
C VAL A 261 1.25 12.38 8.24
N GLU A 262 1.69 12.95 9.36
CA GLU A 262 2.99 13.61 9.48
C GLU A 262 4.14 12.66 9.10
N LYS A 263 4.13 11.45 9.65
CA LYS A 263 5.12 10.42 9.34
C LYS A 263 5.15 10.10 7.85
N SER A 264 3.97 9.94 7.23
CA SER A 264 3.85 9.67 5.80
C SER A 264 4.38 10.81 4.93
N MET A 265 4.11 12.07 5.30
CA MET A 265 4.60 13.27 4.61
C MET A 265 6.12 13.36 4.69
N LEU A 266 6.71 13.16 5.87
CA LEU A 266 8.17 13.17 6.06
C LEU A 266 8.85 12.05 5.28
N SER A 267 8.23 10.87 5.23
CA SER A 267 8.73 9.74 4.44
C SER A 267 8.61 10.00 2.94
N LEU A 268 7.45 10.49 2.46
CA LEU A 268 7.23 10.76 1.04
C LEU A 268 8.18 11.84 0.50
N ASP A 269 8.53 12.85 1.31
CA ASP A 269 9.53 13.84 0.93
C ASP A 269 10.89 13.22 0.56
N LYS A 270 11.27 12.09 1.15
CA LYS A 270 12.51 11.38 0.78
C LYS A 270 12.46 10.92 -0.67
N TYR A 271 11.30 10.48 -1.14
CA TYR A 271 11.10 10.12 -2.55
C TYR A 271 11.01 11.37 -3.43
N LEU A 272 10.24 12.38 -3.04
CA LEU A 272 10.09 13.61 -3.81
C LEU A 272 11.42 14.33 -4.01
N ASN A 273 12.34 14.27 -3.03
CA ASN A 273 13.65 14.89 -3.11
C ASN A 273 14.57 14.26 -4.18
N ILE A 274 14.39 12.97 -4.49
CA ILE A 274 15.23 12.27 -5.47
C ILE A 274 14.69 12.33 -6.90
N ILE A 275 13.42 12.70 -7.10
CA ILE A 275 12.86 12.87 -8.43
C ILE A 275 13.58 14.00 -9.15
N ALA A 276 14.12 13.76 -10.34
CA ALA A 276 14.75 14.75 -11.16
C ALA A 276 13.78 15.88 -11.56
N ALA A 277 14.33 17.06 -11.95
CA ALA A 277 13.51 18.23 -12.30
C ALA A 277 12.59 17.99 -13.51
N ASP A 278 12.95 17.07 -14.39
CA ASP A 278 12.15 16.63 -15.54
C ASP A 278 11.12 15.55 -15.20
N GLY A 279 11.07 15.12 -13.94
CA GLY A 279 10.17 14.06 -13.47
C GLY A 279 10.60 12.64 -13.83
N ALA A 280 11.81 12.44 -14.37
CA ALA A 280 12.31 11.12 -14.75
C ALA A 280 12.48 10.19 -13.51
N CYS A 281 12.24 8.90 -13.73
CA CYS A 281 12.44 7.85 -12.74
C CYS A 281 13.62 6.97 -13.12
N ASP A 282 14.60 6.82 -12.23
CA ASP A 282 15.80 5.99 -12.43
C ASP A 282 15.49 4.52 -12.74
N GLU A 283 14.32 4.03 -12.34
CA GLU A 283 13.88 2.65 -12.54
C GLU A 283 13.22 2.40 -13.91
N GLY A 284 13.14 3.43 -14.76
CA GLY A 284 12.54 3.36 -16.10
C GLY A 284 11.03 3.55 -16.14
N THR A 285 10.47 3.47 -17.33
CA THR A 285 9.08 3.88 -17.64
C THR A 285 8.01 3.10 -16.88
N THR A 286 8.20 1.80 -16.66
CA THR A 286 7.24 0.96 -15.93
C THR A 286 7.11 1.39 -14.46
N TYR A 287 8.22 1.66 -13.80
CA TYR A 287 8.20 2.11 -12.40
C TYR A 287 7.89 3.60 -12.27
N TRP A 288 8.24 4.41 -13.27
CA TRP A 288 7.78 5.80 -13.35
C TRP A 288 6.25 5.88 -13.32
N TYR A 289 5.57 5.09 -14.17
CA TYR A 289 4.10 5.02 -14.17
C TYR A 289 3.55 4.62 -12.79
N LYS A 290 4.08 3.53 -12.19
CA LYS A 290 3.63 3.05 -10.88
C LYS A 290 3.86 4.04 -9.76
N SER A 291 5.07 4.56 -9.64
CA SER A 291 5.42 5.48 -8.54
C SER A 291 4.64 6.80 -8.64
N THR A 292 4.46 7.33 -9.87
CA THR A 292 3.67 8.54 -10.08
C THR A 292 2.21 8.33 -9.72
N ALA A 293 1.62 7.18 -10.08
CA ALA A 293 0.25 6.85 -9.70
C ALA A 293 0.07 6.88 -8.17
N TYR A 294 0.96 6.24 -7.40
CA TYR A 294 0.89 6.26 -5.94
C TYR A 294 1.11 7.65 -5.33
N VAL A 295 1.98 8.49 -5.91
CA VAL A 295 2.13 9.89 -5.48
C VAL A 295 0.84 10.68 -5.74
N MET A 296 0.21 10.49 -6.89
CA MET A 296 -1.04 11.17 -7.22
C MET A 296 -2.20 10.70 -6.33
N ASP A 297 -2.30 9.39 -6.07
CA ASP A 297 -3.30 8.86 -5.15
C ASP A 297 -3.07 9.38 -3.72
N TYR A 298 -1.81 9.43 -3.27
CA TYR A 298 -1.46 10.04 -1.98
C TYR A 298 -1.93 11.50 -1.90
N ALA A 299 -1.61 12.31 -2.91
CA ALA A 299 -2.02 13.72 -2.95
C ALA A 299 -3.55 13.85 -2.97
N LYS A 300 -4.27 13.00 -3.72
CA LYS A 300 -5.72 12.94 -3.73
C LYS A 300 -6.29 12.63 -2.35
N TYR A 301 -5.76 11.62 -1.66
CA TYR A 301 -6.21 11.26 -0.33
C TYR A 301 -5.93 12.36 0.69
N MET A 302 -4.77 13.00 0.63
CA MET A 302 -4.48 14.15 1.48
C MET A 302 -5.46 15.30 1.26
N ASN A 303 -5.76 15.63 0.00
CA ASN A 303 -6.74 16.65 -0.34
C ASN A 303 -8.14 16.32 0.23
N MET A 304 -8.56 15.06 0.14
CA MET A 304 -9.86 14.61 0.70
C MET A 304 -9.86 14.61 2.22
N LEU A 305 -8.75 14.22 2.84
CA LEU A 305 -8.61 14.14 4.29
C LEU A 305 -8.55 15.52 4.94
N THR A 306 -8.11 16.56 4.23
CA THR A 306 -7.91 17.91 4.77
C THR A 306 -8.89 18.96 4.23
N ASN A 307 -9.83 18.55 3.36
CA ASN A 307 -10.73 19.47 2.64
C ASN A 307 -10.01 20.52 1.77
N GLY A 308 -8.88 20.16 1.19
CA GLY A 308 -8.10 20.99 0.26
C GLY A 308 -6.73 21.37 0.76
#